data_8c440b2056f81fd5e0cba0137f455654
#
_entry.id   8c440b2056f81fd5e0cba0137f455654
#
_cell.length_a   1.000
_cell.length_b   1.000
_cell.length_c   1.000
_cell.angle_alpha   90.00
_cell.angle_beta   90.00
_cell.angle_gamma   90.00
#
_symmetry.space_group_name_H-M   'P 1'
#
loop_
_entity.id
_entity.type
_entity.pdbx_description
1 polymer ?
#
loop_
_entity_poly.entity_id
_entity_poly.type
_entity_poly.pdbx_seq_one_letter_code
_entity_poly.pdbx_strand_id
1 'polypeptide(L)'
;MNKVVKTDKAPGAIGPYSQGIDIGNIVFFSGQIGLDPETGEMQEGIEAQTHQVLKNIKGLLESQGLTFANVVKTTCFLENIDNFKIVNEIYAQYFVEPFPARSAVGIDRLPAGALIEIEVIASK
;
A
#
# COMPACT_ATOMS: atom_id res chain seq x y z
N MET A 1 2.99 1.44 -24.32
CA MET A 1 3.43 2.65 -23.63
C MET A 1 2.90 2.67 -22.19
N ASN A 2 3.77 2.99 -21.26
CA ASN A 2 3.41 3.01 -19.85
C ASN A 2 2.52 4.20 -19.51
N LYS A 3 1.54 3.98 -18.65
CA LYS A 3 0.65 5.03 -18.18
C LYS A 3 0.91 5.33 -16.72
N VAL A 4 0.91 6.60 -16.36
CA VAL A 4 1.08 7.03 -14.98
C VAL A 4 -0.23 6.92 -14.25
N VAL A 5 -0.19 6.32 -13.06
CA VAL A 5 -1.32 6.32 -12.12
C VAL A 5 -1.25 7.60 -11.29
N LYS A 6 -2.36 8.32 -11.22
CA LYS A 6 -2.45 9.56 -10.44
C LYS A 6 -3.86 9.69 -9.88
N THR A 7 -3.98 9.81 -8.56
CA THR A 7 -5.27 9.94 -7.89
C THR A 7 -5.11 10.73 -6.59
N ASP A 8 -6.17 11.43 -6.20
CA ASP A 8 -6.23 12.11 -4.90
C ASP A 8 -6.75 11.21 -3.78
N LYS A 9 -7.10 9.97 -4.10
CA LYS A 9 -7.56 8.97 -3.11
C LYS A 9 -6.41 8.30 -2.38
N ALA A 10 -5.19 8.67 -2.70
CA ALA A 10 -3.98 8.25 -2.00
C ALA A 10 -3.03 9.44 -1.94
N PRO A 11 -2.06 9.45 -1.01
CA PRO A 11 -1.11 10.55 -0.90
C PRO A 11 -0.42 10.81 -2.23
N GLY A 12 -0.30 12.09 -2.60
CA GLY A 12 0.40 12.49 -3.81
C GLY A 12 1.88 12.19 -3.75
N ALA A 13 2.48 11.97 -4.91
CA ALA A 13 3.91 11.73 -5.00
C ALA A 13 4.68 13.01 -4.68
N ILE A 14 5.58 12.94 -3.70
CA ILE A 14 6.46 14.04 -3.34
C ILE A 14 7.87 13.62 -3.74
N GLY A 15 8.31 14.09 -4.90
CA GLY A 15 9.62 13.75 -5.42
C GLY A 15 9.54 13.06 -6.78
N PRO A 16 10.66 12.52 -7.26
CA PRO A 16 10.74 11.98 -8.62
C PRO A 16 10.21 10.55 -8.72
N TYR A 17 8.92 10.35 -8.46
CA TYR A 17 8.28 9.05 -8.62
C TYR A 17 6.80 9.22 -8.93
N SER A 18 6.18 8.15 -9.45
CA SER A 18 4.75 8.08 -9.71
C SER A 18 4.05 7.26 -8.64
N GLN A 19 2.78 7.52 -8.38
CA GLN A 19 1.99 6.68 -7.47
C GLN A 19 1.88 5.24 -8.00
N GLY A 20 1.93 5.08 -9.31
CA GLY A 20 1.95 3.78 -9.95
C GLY A 20 2.23 3.91 -11.44
N ILE A 21 2.57 2.77 -12.05
CA ILE A 21 2.82 2.68 -13.49
C ILE A 21 2.05 1.48 -14.03
N ASP A 22 1.21 1.74 -15.02
CA ASP A 22 0.43 0.73 -15.72
C ASP A 22 1.16 0.36 -17.01
N ILE A 23 1.55 -0.91 -17.13
CA ILE A 23 2.27 -1.42 -18.30
C ILE A 23 1.36 -2.22 -19.24
N GLY A 24 0.04 -2.17 -19.03
CA GLY A 24 -0.95 -2.85 -19.85
C GLY A 24 -1.72 -3.90 -19.06
N ASN A 25 -1.12 -5.06 -18.84
CA ASN A 25 -1.74 -6.14 -18.07
C ASN A 25 -1.33 -6.17 -16.60
N ILE A 26 -0.31 -5.41 -16.22
CA ILE A 26 0.19 -5.33 -14.84
C ILE A 26 0.32 -3.85 -14.45
N VAL A 27 -0.02 -3.56 -13.21
CA VAL A 27 0.16 -2.22 -12.63
C VAL A 27 1.06 -2.34 -11.41
N PHE A 28 2.13 -1.54 -11.40
CA PHE A 28 3.04 -1.42 -10.27
C PHE A 28 2.66 -0.19 -9.48
N PHE A 29 2.51 -0.33 -8.17
CA PHE A 29 2.19 0.79 -7.29
C PHE A 29 3.35 1.07 -6.35
N SER A 30 3.61 2.35 -6.12
CA SER A 30 4.57 2.77 -5.10
C SER A 30 4.09 2.39 -3.72
N GLY A 31 5.01 2.16 -2.81
CA GLY A 31 4.70 1.82 -1.42
C GLY A 31 3.87 2.90 -0.73
N GLN A 32 2.97 2.48 0.13
CA GLN A 32 2.10 3.37 0.89
C GLN A 32 2.43 3.31 2.37
N ILE A 33 2.51 4.47 2.98
CA ILE A 33 2.60 4.63 4.43
C ILE A 33 1.28 5.23 4.94
N GLY A 34 1.10 5.29 6.24
CA GLY A 34 -0.19 5.63 6.84
C GLY A 34 -0.54 7.12 6.85
N LEU A 35 -0.30 7.81 5.73
CA LEU A 35 -0.68 9.21 5.57
C LEU A 35 -2.12 9.31 5.06
N ASP A 36 -2.92 10.14 5.73
CA ASP A 36 -4.26 10.46 5.25
C ASP A 36 -4.14 11.37 4.03
N PRO A 37 -4.70 11.00 2.87
CA PRO A 37 -4.55 11.82 1.67
C PRO A 37 -5.27 13.16 1.73
N GLU A 38 -6.26 13.32 2.59
CA GLU A 38 -6.99 14.58 2.74
C GLU A 38 -6.24 15.57 3.62
N THR A 39 -5.61 15.11 4.69
CA THR A 39 -4.97 15.99 5.67
C THR A 39 -3.44 16.02 5.54
N GLY A 40 -2.85 14.99 4.93
CA GLY A 40 -1.40 14.83 4.88
C GLY A 40 -0.79 14.36 6.19
N GLU A 41 -1.61 14.01 7.17
CA GLU A 41 -1.13 13.60 8.50
C GLU A 41 -0.94 12.09 8.61
N MET A 42 0.14 11.71 9.31
CA MET A 42 0.39 10.31 9.65
C MET A 42 -0.57 9.87 10.74
N GLN A 43 -1.22 8.73 10.55
CA GLN A 43 -2.06 8.14 11.60
C GLN A 43 -1.18 7.66 12.75
N GLU A 44 -1.74 7.60 13.95
CA GLU A 44 -0.98 7.21 15.13
C GLU A 44 -1.17 5.73 15.47
N GLY A 45 -0.05 5.03 15.65
CA GLY A 45 -0.02 3.64 16.05
C GLY A 45 -0.16 2.67 14.90
N ILE A 46 0.25 1.43 15.15
CA ILE A 46 0.34 0.41 14.11
C ILE A 46 -1.04 0.05 13.52
N GLU A 47 -2.08 0.00 14.34
CA GLU A 47 -3.41 -0.35 13.84
C GLU A 47 -3.95 0.71 12.88
N ALA A 48 -3.94 1.98 13.31
CA ALA A 48 -4.45 3.08 12.50
C ALA A 48 -3.61 3.26 11.23
N GLN A 49 -2.29 3.13 11.33
CA GLN A 49 -1.43 3.23 10.16
C GLN A 49 -1.68 2.10 9.17
N THR A 50 -1.87 0.87 9.65
CA THR A 50 -2.14 -0.27 8.77
C THR A 50 -3.46 -0.11 8.03
N HIS A 51 -4.51 0.33 8.71
CA HIS A 51 -5.78 0.62 8.06
C HIS A 51 -5.62 1.72 7.01
N GLN A 52 -4.91 2.79 7.32
CA GLN A 52 -4.74 3.89 6.39
C GLN A 52 -3.92 3.47 5.16
N VAL A 53 -2.86 2.68 5.35
CA VAL A 53 -2.08 2.12 4.25
C VAL A 53 -2.98 1.35 3.29
N LEU A 54 -3.84 0.48 3.84
CA LEU A 54 -4.71 -0.35 3.01
C LEU A 54 -5.83 0.46 2.35
N LYS A 55 -6.32 1.51 3.00
CA LYS A 55 -7.26 2.44 2.37
C LYS A 55 -6.60 3.20 1.22
N ASN A 56 -5.35 3.60 1.37
CA ASN A 56 -4.60 4.27 0.31
C ASN A 56 -4.41 3.33 -0.88
N ILE A 57 -4.06 2.08 -0.62
CA ILE A 57 -3.95 1.05 -1.67
C ILE A 57 -5.29 0.84 -2.37
N LYS A 58 -6.38 0.80 -1.60
CA LYS A 58 -7.73 0.71 -2.18
C LYS A 58 -8.00 1.86 -3.14
N GLY A 59 -7.66 3.08 -2.74
CA GLY A 59 -7.82 4.26 -3.59
C GLY A 59 -7.02 4.16 -4.89
N LEU A 60 -5.78 3.69 -4.80
CA LEU A 60 -4.94 3.46 -5.98
C LEU A 60 -5.55 2.41 -6.91
N LEU A 61 -5.99 1.27 -6.36
CA LEU A 61 -6.62 0.21 -7.14
C LEU A 61 -7.88 0.70 -7.83
N GLU A 62 -8.75 1.37 -7.09
CA GLU A 62 -10.01 1.87 -7.62
C GLU A 62 -9.81 2.89 -8.75
N SER A 63 -8.75 3.70 -8.66
CA SER A 63 -8.43 4.67 -9.73
C SER A 63 -8.12 3.96 -11.05
N GLN A 64 -7.76 2.69 -11.01
CA GLN A 64 -7.46 1.87 -12.18
C GLN A 64 -8.58 0.87 -12.51
N GLY A 65 -9.72 0.98 -11.83
CA GLY A 65 -10.83 0.04 -12.01
C GLY A 65 -10.55 -1.35 -11.45
N LEU A 66 -9.64 -1.44 -10.48
CA LEU A 66 -9.21 -2.70 -9.88
C LEU A 66 -9.66 -2.81 -8.42
N THR A 67 -9.58 -4.02 -7.88
CA THR A 67 -9.89 -4.31 -6.49
C THR A 67 -8.73 -5.09 -5.86
N PHE A 68 -8.82 -5.38 -4.56
CA PHE A 68 -7.83 -6.20 -3.88
C PHE A 68 -7.70 -7.60 -4.51
N ALA A 69 -8.75 -8.10 -5.16
CA ALA A 69 -8.69 -9.38 -5.87
C ALA A 69 -7.72 -9.38 -7.05
N ASN A 70 -7.37 -8.20 -7.55
CA ASN A 70 -6.39 -8.07 -8.64
C ASN A 70 -4.95 -8.03 -8.15
N VAL A 71 -4.71 -7.90 -6.85
CA VAL A 71 -3.36 -7.84 -6.30
C VAL A 71 -2.75 -9.24 -6.34
N VAL A 72 -1.56 -9.36 -6.92
CA VAL A 72 -0.85 -10.65 -7.06
C VAL A 72 0.38 -10.73 -6.16
N LYS A 73 0.93 -9.60 -5.75
CA LYS A 73 2.12 -9.56 -4.90
C LYS A 73 2.05 -8.37 -3.98
N THR A 74 2.40 -8.59 -2.71
CA THR A 74 2.60 -7.53 -1.73
C THR A 74 3.96 -7.67 -1.06
N THR A 75 4.52 -6.54 -0.63
CA THR A 75 5.70 -6.50 0.23
C THR A 75 5.36 -5.60 1.41
N CYS A 76 5.46 -6.15 2.62
CA CYS A 76 5.20 -5.42 3.87
C CYS A 76 6.52 -5.12 4.56
N PHE A 77 6.76 -3.85 4.84
CA PHE A 77 7.93 -3.38 5.58
C PHE A 77 7.44 -2.91 6.95
N LEU A 78 8.00 -3.48 8.02
CA LEU A 78 7.63 -3.14 9.39
C LEU A 78 8.84 -2.62 10.14
N GLU A 79 8.69 -1.49 10.81
CA GLU A 79 9.74 -0.96 11.67
C GLU A 79 9.95 -1.91 12.86
N ASN A 80 8.88 -2.53 13.35
CA ASN A 80 8.95 -3.55 14.40
C ASN A 80 8.24 -4.81 13.93
N ILE A 81 9.01 -5.87 13.65
CA ILE A 81 8.47 -7.13 13.13
C ILE A 81 7.50 -7.81 14.13
N ASP A 82 7.60 -7.47 15.41
CA ASP A 82 6.69 -8.03 16.41
C ASP A 82 5.25 -7.55 16.25
N ASN A 83 5.02 -6.49 15.45
CA ASN A 83 3.68 -6.02 15.11
C ASN A 83 3.01 -6.86 14.02
N PHE A 84 3.69 -7.87 13.51
CA PHE A 84 3.21 -8.63 12.35
C PHE A 84 1.86 -9.31 12.61
N LYS A 85 1.62 -9.78 13.82
CA LYS A 85 0.33 -10.40 14.19
C LYS A 85 -0.83 -9.42 14.03
N ILE A 86 -0.65 -8.20 14.52
CA ILE A 86 -1.67 -7.13 14.41
C ILE A 86 -1.91 -6.79 12.94
N VAL A 87 -0.82 -6.64 12.18
CA VAL A 87 -0.89 -6.33 10.75
C VAL A 87 -1.64 -7.42 10.00
N ASN A 88 -1.36 -8.69 10.28
CA ASN A 88 -2.04 -9.82 9.63
C ASN A 88 -3.56 -9.79 9.85
N GLU A 89 -4.00 -9.49 11.05
CA GLU A 89 -5.42 -9.43 11.36
C GLU A 89 -6.14 -8.34 10.56
N ILE A 90 -5.49 -7.19 10.38
CA ILE A 90 -6.05 -6.08 9.60
C ILE A 90 -5.94 -6.38 8.10
N TYR A 91 -4.80 -6.88 7.65
CA TYR A 91 -4.56 -7.26 6.26
C TYR A 91 -5.65 -8.23 5.77
N ALA A 92 -6.02 -9.21 6.59
CA ALA A 92 -7.05 -10.20 6.25
C ALA A 92 -8.44 -9.58 6.09
N GLN A 93 -8.67 -8.37 6.56
CA GLN A 93 -9.95 -7.68 6.37
C GLN A 93 -10.08 -7.05 4.97
N TYR A 94 -8.96 -6.86 4.27
CA TYR A 94 -8.94 -6.18 2.97
C TYR A 94 -8.67 -7.14 1.81
N PHE A 95 -7.76 -8.10 1.99
CA PHE A 95 -7.43 -9.06 0.95
C PHE A 95 -8.35 -10.29 1.01
N VAL A 96 -8.60 -10.88 -0.15
CA VAL A 96 -9.49 -12.04 -0.29
C VAL A 96 -8.73 -13.20 -0.90
N GLU A 97 -9.21 -14.42 -0.67
CA GLU A 97 -8.63 -15.61 -1.30
C GLU A 97 -8.94 -15.65 -2.81
N PRO A 98 -7.99 -16.11 -3.64
CA PRO A 98 -6.64 -16.50 -3.25
C PRO A 98 -5.81 -15.28 -2.85
N PHE A 99 -5.15 -15.37 -1.70
CA PHE A 99 -4.32 -14.27 -1.21
C PHE A 99 -3.15 -14.02 -2.15
N PRO A 100 -2.69 -12.78 -2.31
CA PRO A 100 -1.49 -12.51 -3.10
C PRO A 100 -0.25 -13.14 -2.46
N ALA A 101 0.76 -13.41 -3.26
CA ALA A 101 2.07 -13.75 -2.74
C ALA A 101 2.59 -12.58 -1.91
N ARG A 102 3.30 -12.85 -0.82
CA ARG A 102 3.75 -11.80 0.10
C ARG A 102 5.14 -12.08 0.64
N SER A 103 5.92 -11.00 0.77
CA SER A 103 7.11 -10.97 1.61
C SER A 103 6.87 -9.95 2.71
N ALA A 104 7.35 -10.24 3.92
CA ALA A 104 7.26 -9.30 5.05
C ALA A 104 8.62 -9.27 5.74
N VAL A 105 9.13 -8.07 5.97
CA VAL A 105 10.45 -7.86 6.55
C VAL A 105 10.41 -6.78 7.62
N GLY A 106 11.24 -6.96 8.65
CA GLY A 106 11.53 -5.91 9.62
C GLY A 106 12.66 -5.05 9.10
N ILE A 107 12.54 -3.75 9.25
CA ILE A 107 13.56 -2.81 8.79
C ILE A 107 13.83 -1.77 9.87
N ASP A 108 14.95 -1.05 9.72
CA ASP A 108 15.39 -0.07 10.70
C ASP A 108 14.48 1.16 10.73
N ARG A 109 14.18 1.73 9.57
CA ARG A 109 13.39 2.96 9.46
C ARG A 109 12.54 2.99 8.20
N LEU A 110 11.44 3.74 8.29
CA LEU A 110 10.57 4.06 7.16
C LEU A 110 10.47 5.58 6.98
N PRO A 111 10.10 6.05 5.79
CA PRO A 111 9.90 7.48 5.56
C PRO A 111 8.89 8.09 6.55
N ALA A 112 9.12 9.34 6.93
CA ALA A 112 8.21 10.12 7.78
C ALA A 112 7.90 9.47 9.14
N GLY A 113 8.79 8.60 9.64
CA GLY A 113 8.56 7.92 10.91
C GLY A 113 7.46 6.88 10.87
N ALA A 114 7.08 6.40 9.69
CA ALA A 114 6.04 5.39 9.55
C ALA A 114 6.43 4.09 10.25
N LEU A 115 5.42 3.39 10.77
CA LEU A 115 5.60 2.08 11.41
C LEU A 115 5.44 0.93 10.42
N ILE A 116 4.81 1.20 9.29
CA ILE A 116 4.51 0.20 8.26
C ILE A 116 4.49 0.86 6.88
N GLU A 117 4.95 0.11 5.90
CA GLU A 117 4.79 0.44 4.48
C GLU A 117 4.43 -0.83 3.73
N ILE A 118 3.48 -0.72 2.80
CA ILE A 118 3.10 -1.86 1.94
C ILE A 118 3.12 -1.39 0.49
N GLU A 119 3.77 -2.18 -0.37
CA GLU A 119 3.69 -1.99 -1.81
C GLU A 119 2.98 -3.17 -2.45
N VAL A 120 2.31 -2.94 -3.58
CA VAL A 120 1.56 -3.99 -4.26
C VAL A 120 1.80 -3.96 -5.76
N ILE A 121 1.64 -5.14 -6.37
CA ILE A 121 1.60 -5.32 -7.82
C ILE A 121 0.25 -5.95 -8.13
N ALA A 122 -0.46 -5.39 -9.11
CA ALA A 122 -1.78 -5.89 -9.50
C ALA A 122 -1.79 -6.35 -10.96
N SER A 123 -2.63 -7.32 -11.24
CA SER A 123 -2.85 -7.85 -12.58
C SER A 123 -4.29 -7.55 -13.02
N LYS A 124 -4.43 -7.07 -14.22
CA LYS A 124 -5.75 -6.79 -14.80
C LYS A 124 -6.48 -8.05 -15.23
#